data_6a00417df1e306865cbe0a261ef31075
#
_entry.id   6a00417df1e306865cbe0a261ef31075
#
_cell.length_a   1.000
_cell.length_b   1.000
_cell.length_c   1.000
_cell.angle_alpha   90.00
_cell.angle_beta   90.00
_cell.angle_gamma   90.00
#
_symmetry.space_group_name_H-M   'P 1'
#
loop_
_entity.id
_entity.type
_entity.pdbx_description
1 polymer ?
#
loop_
_entity_poly.entity_id
_entity_poly.type
_entity_poly.pdbx_seq_one_letter_code
_entity_poly.pdbx_strand_id
1 'polypeptide(L)'
;MTTVIDHHVDQLVDSLKALEALMMQPESLHLLSTHQAMERLHAALPLLSNTNIAFAHLCERDGAGRLVGANHPVEYLTKQLGLPRADAFSLLNQAKTMFGEVEVPTPPSDPLMDEEEREKQAEEEERRKEEARKAKERARKAAAKANAEKKRIIERALMQLNEHSDPGRDEIYAQALEAAETMSAEELRKHVNTLVKRANRRGRDYEGNKDPLAAFKKRTMIFGEEDSDGGSWGQIYFDKASRAAFEAALAAGESPGANLPPGTEDKRTRGQRRFDQLMDIVGNHANSSTAARKGIGTVVMTLTLEDLMGADAYTEFATNTSVSLTALDIVRLGLAGDSFALQLDSCTGVPLSLGRARLASVEQKLVLLAMQQVCAWTGCTKPGVELEAHHIQSYLHGGLTDLENLVLLCREHHMCNNDNRDGAGGKGHFEKDPSTWDVTHHPADSGPPTPTTTRQYQESPGQRTIRRVRKKYPAFDDPPNQTITDPPLFDLGDGSRASPDRGGNIA
;
A
#
# COMPACT_ATOMS: atom_id res chain seq x y z
N MET A 1 -10.23 34.52 -10.62
CA MET A 1 -11.02 33.29 -10.36
C MET A 1 -10.80 32.75 -8.95
N THR A 2 -9.59 32.70 -8.44
CA THR A 2 -9.27 32.18 -7.09
C THR A 2 -10.09 32.89 -6.02
N THR A 3 -10.15 34.22 -6.01
CA THR A 3 -10.92 35.04 -5.05
C THR A 3 -12.43 34.75 -5.06
N VAL A 4 -13.00 34.32 -6.19
CA VAL A 4 -14.44 33.98 -6.28
C VAL A 4 -14.72 32.63 -5.63
N ILE A 5 -13.83 31.65 -5.83
CA ILE A 5 -13.93 30.33 -5.20
C ILE A 5 -13.78 30.48 -3.68
N ASP A 6 -12.76 31.23 -3.23
CA ASP A 6 -12.51 31.45 -1.80
C ASP A 6 -13.76 32.08 -1.13
N HIS A 7 -14.36 33.10 -1.76
CA HIS A 7 -15.56 33.74 -1.23
C HIS A 7 -16.72 32.74 -1.05
N HIS A 8 -16.98 31.89 -2.03
CA HIS A 8 -18.06 30.89 -1.92
C HIS A 8 -17.74 29.79 -0.90
N VAL A 9 -16.47 29.39 -0.76
CA VAL A 9 -16.04 28.44 0.26
C VAL A 9 -16.24 29.03 1.65
N ASP A 10 -15.83 30.29 1.87
CA ASP A 10 -16.00 30.98 3.16
C ASP A 10 -17.48 31.07 3.53
N GLN A 11 -18.34 31.48 2.60
CA GLN A 11 -19.79 31.53 2.83
C GLN A 11 -20.37 30.16 3.21
N LEU A 12 -19.96 29.11 2.53
CA LEU A 12 -20.41 27.75 2.81
C LEU A 12 -19.94 27.27 4.19
N VAL A 13 -18.69 27.52 4.53
CA VAL A 13 -18.10 27.15 5.83
C VAL A 13 -18.81 27.91 6.96
N ASP A 14 -19.07 29.21 6.81
CA ASP A 14 -19.75 29.98 7.83
C ASP A 14 -21.20 29.52 8.01
N SER A 15 -21.90 29.20 6.91
CA SER A 15 -23.26 28.65 6.97
C SER A 15 -23.31 27.30 7.66
N LEU A 16 -22.32 26.41 7.38
CA LEU A 16 -22.23 25.11 8.03
C LEU A 16 -21.92 25.23 9.52
N LYS A 17 -21.01 26.14 9.93
CA LYS A 17 -20.73 26.41 11.35
C LYS A 17 -21.95 26.93 12.09
N ALA A 18 -22.69 27.84 11.47
CA ALA A 18 -23.94 28.37 12.05
C ALA A 18 -25.00 27.28 12.22
N LEU A 19 -25.15 26.40 11.21
CA LEU A 19 -26.06 25.27 11.28
C LEU A 19 -25.63 24.25 12.36
N GLU A 20 -24.34 23.93 12.43
CA GLU A 20 -23.79 23.07 13.47
C GLU A 20 -24.09 23.62 14.86
N ALA A 21 -23.82 24.89 15.11
CA ALA A 21 -24.08 25.53 16.39
C ALA A 21 -25.55 25.42 16.85
N LEU A 22 -26.50 25.51 15.89
CA LEU A 22 -27.92 25.30 16.16
C LEU A 22 -28.24 23.85 16.46
N MET A 23 -27.67 22.90 15.66
CA MET A 23 -27.95 21.48 15.79
C MET A 23 -27.30 20.86 17.04
N MET A 24 -26.27 21.48 17.61
CA MET A 24 -25.64 21.06 18.87
C MET A 24 -26.49 21.36 20.11
N GLN A 25 -27.66 21.99 19.92
CA GLN A 25 -28.66 22.22 20.99
C GLN A 25 -29.97 21.46 20.65
N PRO A 26 -29.99 20.14 20.56
CA PRO A 26 -31.12 19.37 20.08
C PRO A 26 -32.38 19.52 20.94
N GLU A 27 -32.22 19.79 22.24
CA GLU A 27 -33.32 20.00 23.19
C GLU A 27 -34.22 21.24 22.82
N SER A 28 -33.65 22.20 22.11
CA SER A 28 -34.38 23.40 21.66
C SER A 28 -35.06 23.23 20.31
N LEU A 29 -34.86 22.10 19.64
CA LEU A 29 -35.32 21.86 18.28
C LEU A 29 -36.50 20.88 18.25
N HIS A 30 -37.38 21.04 17.27
CA HIS A 30 -38.47 20.14 17.02
C HIS A 30 -38.32 19.50 15.63
N LEU A 31 -38.48 18.17 15.53
CA LEU A 31 -38.38 17.44 14.28
C LEU A 31 -39.26 18.05 13.18
N LEU A 32 -40.51 18.38 13.50
CA LEU A 32 -41.46 18.95 12.54
C LEU A 32 -41.03 20.28 11.92
N SER A 33 -40.20 21.05 12.61
CA SER A 33 -39.68 22.35 12.10
C SER A 33 -38.35 22.20 11.38
N THR A 34 -37.59 21.12 11.60
CA THR A 34 -36.24 20.96 11.09
C THR A 34 -36.12 19.94 9.96
N HIS A 35 -37.00 18.92 9.86
CA HIS A 35 -36.86 17.80 8.91
C HIS A 35 -36.74 18.27 7.45
N GLN A 36 -37.61 19.21 7.00
CA GLN A 36 -37.57 19.69 5.61
C GLN A 36 -36.28 20.43 5.27
N ALA A 37 -35.70 21.17 6.22
CA ALA A 37 -34.42 21.83 6.03
C ALA A 37 -33.27 20.80 5.91
N MET A 38 -33.29 19.80 6.76
CA MET A 38 -32.30 18.71 6.72
C MET A 38 -32.43 17.84 5.45
N GLU A 39 -33.66 17.57 4.99
CA GLU A 39 -33.88 16.90 3.70
C GLU A 39 -33.28 17.68 2.53
N ARG A 40 -33.48 19.01 2.50
CA ARG A 40 -32.84 19.89 1.48
C ARG A 40 -31.32 19.89 1.58
N LEU A 41 -30.75 19.91 2.79
CA LEU A 41 -29.31 19.79 3.00
C LEU A 41 -28.80 18.45 2.46
N HIS A 42 -29.45 17.34 2.82
CA HIS A 42 -29.07 16.03 2.32
C HIS A 42 -29.19 15.92 0.79
N ALA A 43 -30.20 16.53 0.19
CA ALA A 43 -30.33 16.61 -1.26
C ALA A 43 -29.22 17.44 -1.94
N ALA A 44 -28.57 18.35 -1.21
CA ALA A 44 -27.46 19.16 -1.72
C ALA A 44 -26.08 18.49 -1.58
N LEU A 45 -25.91 17.47 -0.73
CA LEU A 45 -24.62 16.76 -0.53
C LEU A 45 -23.98 16.22 -1.84
N PRO A 46 -24.75 15.73 -2.84
CA PRO A 46 -24.16 15.34 -4.12
C PRO A 46 -23.41 16.47 -4.84
N LEU A 47 -23.80 17.72 -4.65
CA LEU A 47 -23.10 18.87 -5.24
C LEU A 47 -21.68 19.01 -4.70
N LEU A 48 -21.51 18.83 -3.38
CA LEU A 48 -20.18 18.82 -2.76
C LEU A 48 -19.33 17.65 -3.29
N SER A 49 -19.95 16.47 -3.43
CA SER A 49 -19.27 15.32 -4.04
C SER A 49 -18.78 15.61 -5.45
N ASN A 50 -19.59 16.29 -6.28
CA ASN A 50 -19.20 16.68 -7.65
C ASN A 50 -18.07 17.72 -7.64
N THR A 51 -18.09 18.67 -6.70
CA THR A 51 -17.01 19.64 -6.53
C THR A 51 -15.69 18.94 -6.22
N ASN A 52 -15.70 17.93 -5.32
CA ASN A 52 -14.53 17.14 -4.99
C ASN A 52 -14.02 16.35 -6.19
N ILE A 53 -14.91 15.77 -7.02
CA ILE A 53 -14.52 15.06 -8.26
C ILE A 53 -13.86 16.04 -9.25
N ALA A 54 -14.42 17.24 -9.41
CA ALA A 54 -13.84 18.26 -10.28
C ALA A 54 -12.48 18.73 -9.76
N PHE A 55 -12.32 18.88 -8.45
CA PHE A 55 -11.05 19.23 -7.83
C PHE A 55 -10.00 18.12 -8.01
N ALA A 56 -10.39 16.86 -7.87
CA ALA A 56 -9.49 15.74 -8.14
C ALA A 56 -9.00 15.73 -9.60
N HIS A 57 -9.85 16.12 -10.57
CA HIS A 57 -9.40 16.32 -11.95
C HIS A 57 -8.33 17.42 -12.08
N LEU A 58 -8.49 18.53 -11.36
CA LEU A 58 -7.47 19.60 -11.33
C LEU A 58 -6.17 19.06 -10.69
N CYS A 59 -6.27 18.30 -9.60
CA CYS A 59 -5.11 17.68 -8.94
C CYS A 59 -4.33 16.73 -9.88
N GLU A 60 -5.03 15.98 -10.72
CA GLU A 60 -4.39 15.10 -11.71
C GLU A 60 -3.76 15.91 -12.84
N ARG A 61 -4.51 16.83 -13.45
CA ARG A 61 -4.07 17.65 -14.58
C ARG A 61 -2.84 18.51 -14.24
N ASP A 62 -2.85 19.14 -13.07
CA ASP A 62 -1.82 20.11 -12.66
C ASP A 62 -0.71 19.48 -11.82
N GLY A 63 -0.80 18.17 -11.56
CA GLY A 63 0.25 17.42 -10.87
C GLY A 63 0.37 17.76 -9.38
N ALA A 64 -0.74 17.82 -8.65
CA ALA A 64 -0.80 18.21 -7.24
C ALA A 64 0.09 17.37 -6.30
N GLY A 65 0.47 16.15 -6.71
CA GLY A 65 1.44 15.35 -5.96
C GLY A 65 2.75 16.08 -5.67
N ARG A 66 3.19 16.94 -6.60
CA ARG A 66 4.42 17.74 -6.44
C ARG A 66 4.38 18.69 -5.25
N LEU A 67 3.19 19.18 -4.87
CA LEU A 67 3.00 20.07 -3.71
C LEU A 67 3.31 19.36 -2.37
N VAL A 68 3.37 18.03 -2.38
CA VAL A 68 3.70 17.20 -1.20
C VAL A 68 4.93 16.31 -1.45
N GLY A 69 5.74 16.65 -2.47
CA GLY A 69 6.97 15.94 -2.82
C GLY A 69 6.76 14.54 -3.41
N ALA A 70 5.60 14.28 -4.01
CA ALA A 70 5.24 12.99 -4.59
C ALA A 70 4.90 13.10 -6.08
N ASN A 71 4.97 11.98 -6.81
CA ASN A 71 4.65 11.94 -8.24
C ASN A 71 3.15 11.80 -8.50
N HIS A 72 2.40 11.20 -7.57
CA HIS A 72 1.00 10.86 -7.80
C HIS A 72 0.06 11.77 -6.99
N PRO A 73 -1.02 12.31 -7.58
CA PRO A 73 -1.96 13.21 -6.90
C PRO A 73 -2.68 12.56 -5.69
N VAL A 74 -2.72 11.23 -5.59
CA VAL A 74 -3.22 10.50 -4.41
C VAL A 74 -2.54 10.98 -3.12
N GLU A 75 -1.24 11.24 -3.16
CA GLU A 75 -0.49 11.68 -1.98
C GLU A 75 -0.97 13.05 -1.48
N TYR A 76 -1.29 13.96 -2.40
CA TYR A 76 -1.88 15.25 -2.04
C TYR A 76 -3.27 15.08 -1.41
N LEU A 77 -4.14 14.30 -2.04
CA LEU A 77 -5.50 14.04 -1.54
C LEU A 77 -5.49 13.38 -0.17
N THR A 78 -4.53 12.49 0.07
CA THR A 78 -4.39 11.80 1.35
C THR A 78 -3.82 12.72 2.44
N LYS A 79 -2.73 13.44 2.15
CA LYS A 79 -2.01 14.25 3.14
C LYS A 79 -2.71 15.57 3.46
N GLN A 80 -3.23 16.25 2.44
CA GLN A 80 -3.82 17.59 2.61
C GLN A 80 -5.31 17.53 2.90
N LEU A 81 -6.04 16.59 2.29
CA LEU A 81 -7.48 16.45 2.51
C LEU A 81 -7.85 15.36 3.51
N GLY A 82 -6.88 14.59 4.02
CA GLY A 82 -7.13 13.52 4.98
C GLY A 82 -7.93 12.34 4.43
N LEU A 83 -8.01 12.17 3.11
CA LEU A 83 -8.78 11.09 2.51
C LEU A 83 -8.06 9.74 2.69
N PRO A 84 -8.79 8.66 3.01
CA PRO A 84 -8.25 7.32 2.90
C PRO A 84 -7.71 7.06 1.48
N ARG A 85 -6.60 6.36 1.35
CA ARG A 85 -5.95 6.11 0.05
C ARG A 85 -6.88 5.49 -1.00
N ALA A 86 -7.71 4.54 -0.57
CA ALA A 86 -8.71 3.91 -1.46
C ALA A 86 -9.75 4.92 -1.97
N ASP A 87 -10.18 5.87 -1.12
CA ASP A 87 -11.13 6.92 -1.49
C ASP A 87 -10.48 7.94 -2.43
N ALA A 88 -9.21 8.28 -2.22
CA ALA A 88 -8.45 9.16 -3.10
C ALA A 88 -8.32 8.56 -4.52
N PHE A 89 -7.99 7.26 -4.64
CA PHE A 89 -7.98 6.56 -5.93
C PHE A 89 -9.37 6.52 -6.57
N SER A 90 -10.41 6.20 -5.79
CA SER A 90 -11.79 6.20 -6.29
C SER A 90 -12.20 7.56 -6.83
N LEU A 91 -11.80 8.63 -6.14
CA LEU A 91 -12.10 10.01 -6.54
C LEU A 91 -11.40 10.39 -7.86
N LEU A 92 -10.13 10.04 -8.02
CA LEU A 92 -9.37 10.26 -9.26
C LEU A 92 -9.97 9.46 -10.44
N ASN A 93 -10.36 8.21 -10.22
CA ASN A 93 -11.02 7.41 -11.25
C ASN A 93 -12.37 8.01 -11.69
N GLN A 94 -13.16 8.52 -10.75
CA GLN A 94 -14.39 9.26 -11.05
C GLN A 94 -14.09 10.55 -11.84
N ALA A 95 -13.04 11.26 -11.46
CA ALA A 95 -12.59 12.48 -12.15
C ALA A 95 -12.17 12.18 -13.59
N LYS A 96 -11.37 11.12 -13.81
CA LYS A 96 -10.97 10.67 -15.15
C LYS A 96 -12.20 10.30 -16.00
N THR A 97 -13.16 9.56 -15.45
CA THR A 97 -14.38 9.17 -16.15
C THR A 97 -15.25 10.37 -16.52
N MET A 98 -15.38 11.36 -15.64
CA MET A 98 -16.25 12.52 -15.86
C MET A 98 -15.59 13.60 -16.72
N PHE A 99 -14.32 13.88 -16.55
CA PHE A 99 -13.63 15.05 -17.09
C PHE A 99 -12.42 14.72 -17.97
N GLY A 100 -11.86 13.50 -17.86
CA GLY A 100 -10.73 13.05 -18.66
C GLY A 100 -11.04 13.09 -20.16
N GLU A 101 -10.02 13.06 -20.99
CA GLU A 101 -10.16 12.94 -22.43
C GLU A 101 -10.91 11.68 -22.81
N VAL A 102 -11.58 11.73 -23.95
CA VAL A 102 -12.26 10.56 -24.52
C VAL A 102 -11.20 9.69 -25.19
N GLU A 103 -10.79 8.64 -24.50
CA GLU A 103 -9.92 7.61 -25.06
C GLU A 103 -10.81 6.52 -25.69
N VAL A 104 -10.84 6.46 -27.02
CA VAL A 104 -11.45 5.34 -27.73
C VAL A 104 -10.31 4.42 -28.17
N PRO A 105 -10.37 3.13 -27.83
CA PRO A 105 -9.37 2.19 -28.31
C PRO A 105 -9.30 2.22 -29.83
N THR A 106 -8.15 2.58 -30.39
CA THR A 106 -7.91 2.64 -31.82
C THR A 106 -7.23 1.35 -32.27
N PRO A 107 -7.70 0.67 -33.31
CA PRO A 107 -7.01 -0.50 -33.85
C PRO A 107 -5.60 -0.12 -34.32
N PRO A 108 -4.61 -1.02 -34.21
CA PRO A 108 -3.30 -0.79 -34.80
C PRO A 108 -3.48 -0.48 -36.30
N SER A 109 -2.75 0.55 -36.77
CA SER A 109 -2.76 0.88 -38.20
C SER A 109 -2.16 -0.29 -39.01
N ASP A 110 -2.94 -0.91 -39.87
CA ASP A 110 -2.43 -1.89 -40.82
C ASP A 110 -1.82 -1.13 -42.02
N PRO A 111 -0.51 -1.29 -42.28
CA PRO A 111 0.15 -0.64 -43.40
C PRO A 111 -0.44 -1.04 -44.79
N LEU A 112 -1.15 -2.17 -44.83
CA LEU A 112 -1.75 -2.72 -46.07
C LEU A 112 -3.21 -2.30 -46.30
N MET A 113 -3.81 -1.54 -45.36
CA MET A 113 -5.16 -1.00 -45.52
C MET A 113 -5.25 -0.07 -46.76
N ASP A 114 -6.29 -0.23 -47.54
CA ASP A 114 -6.60 0.71 -48.61
C ASP A 114 -7.20 2.03 -48.04
N GLU A 115 -7.37 3.03 -48.92
CA GLU A 115 -7.80 4.36 -48.51
C GLU A 115 -9.27 4.38 -48.05
N GLU A 116 -10.11 3.55 -48.68
CA GLU A 116 -11.54 3.42 -48.33
C GLU A 116 -11.74 2.74 -46.98
N GLU A 117 -10.92 1.76 -46.65
CA GLU A 117 -10.90 1.10 -45.33
C GLU A 117 -10.43 2.05 -44.24
N ARG A 118 -9.41 2.89 -44.50
CA ARG A 118 -8.94 3.92 -43.57
C ARG A 118 -9.98 4.99 -43.28
N GLU A 119 -10.70 5.44 -44.32
CA GLU A 119 -11.78 6.40 -44.16
C GLU A 119 -12.91 5.82 -43.30
N LYS A 120 -13.36 4.61 -43.57
CA LYS A 120 -14.38 3.91 -42.76
C LYS A 120 -13.96 3.74 -41.30
N GLN A 121 -12.68 3.42 -41.06
CA GLN A 121 -12.15 3.30 -39.72
C GLN A 121 -12.12 4.65 -38.98
N ALA A 122 -11.72 5.72 -39.68
CA ALA A 122 -11.71 7.07 -39.11
C ALA A 122 -13.15 7.58 -38.81
N GLU A 123 -14.11 7.32 -39.67
CA GLU A 123 -15.54 7.64 -39.45
C GLU A 123 -16.10 6.89 -38.25
N GLU A 124 -15.79 5.61 -38.11
CA GLU A 124 -16.20 4.78 -36.96
C GLU A 124 -15.58 5.27 -35.66
N GLU A 125 -14.31 5.66 -35.70
CA GLU A 125 -13.60 6.21 -34.52
C GLU A 125 -14.22 7.55 -34.08
N GLU A 126 -14.50 8.46 -35.03
CA GLU A 126 -15.16 9.73 -34.72
C GLU A 126 -16.59 9.53 -34.19
N ARG A 127 -17.32 8.58 -34.72
CA ARG A 127 -18.63 8.21 -34.19
C ARG A 127 -18.54 7.73 -32.74
N ARG A 128 -17.58 6.86 -32.42
CA ARG A 128 -17.36 6.36 -31.06
C ARG A 128 -16.92 7.46 -30.10
N LYS A 129 -16.07 8.39 -30.56
CA LYS A 129 -15.68 9.56 -29.79
C LYS A 129 -16.87 10.45 -29.46
N GLU A 130 -17.74 10.70 -30.43
CA GLU A 130 -18.94 11.50 -30.25
C GLU A 130 -19.96 10.83 -29.31
N GLU A 131 -20.16 9.52 -29.41
CA GLU A 131 -20.99 8.74 -28.50
C GLU A 131 -20.46 8.81 -27.05
N ALA A 132 -19.15 8.67 -26.86
CA ALA A 132 -18.51 8.79 -25.56
C ALA A 132 -18.59 10.22 -25.00
N ARG A 133 -18.48 11.27 -25.83
CA ARG A 133 -18.72 12.67 -25.41
C ARG A 133 -20.15 12.88 -24.90
N LYS A 134 -21.13 12.36 -25.64
CA LYS A 134 -22.55 12.41 -25.22
C LYS A 134 -22.78 11.63 -23.93
N ALA A 135 -22.16 10.47 -23.77
CA ALA A 135 -22.23 9.69 -22.54
C ALA A 135 -21.64 10.45 -21.34
N LYS A 136 -20.49 11.09 -21.49
CA LYS A 136 -19.90 11.95 -20.45
C LYS A 136 -20.78 13.13 -20.07
N GLU A 137 -21.44 13.76 -21.05
CA GLU A 137 -22.37 14.85 -20.75
C GLU A 137 -23.60 14.36 -19.97
N ARG A 138 -24.19 13.22 -20.35
CA ARG A 138 -25.29 12.57 -19.60
C ARG A 138 -24.83 12.24 -18.17
N ALA A 139 -23.66 11.64 -18.04
CA ALA A 139 -23.08 11.31 -16.74
C ALA A 139 -22.92 12.53 -15.82
N ARG A 140 -22.44 13.67 -16.36
CA ARG A 140 -22.32 14.92 -15.58
C ARG A 140 -23.66 15.43 -15.08
N LYS A 141 -24.72 15.36 -15.93
CA LYS A 141 -26.09 15.77 -15.54
C LYS A 141 -26.66 14.85 -14.45
N ALA A 142 -26.51 13.54 -14.60
CA ALA A 142 -27.01 12.54 -13.65
C ALA A 142 -26.21 12.52 -12.33
N ALA A 143 -24.91 12.84 -12.38
CA ALA A 143 -24.04 12.86 -11.20
C ALA A 143 -24.51 13.86 -10.12
N ALA A 144 -25.26 14.90 -10.49
CA ALA A 144 -25.81 15.88 -9.54
C ALA A 144 -26.79 15.24 -8.53
N LYS A 145 -27.42 14.13 -8.88
CA LYS A 145 -28.42 13.44 -8.05
C LYS A 145 -27.88 12.20 -7.32
N ALA A 146 -26.75 11.67 -7.73
CA ALA A 146 -26.15 10.50 -7.11
C ALA A 146 -25.27 10.88 -5.92
N ASN A 147 -25.49 10.27 -4.75
CA ASN A 147 -24.66 10.48 -3.58
C ASN A 147 -23.29 9.77 -3.71
N ALA A 148 -22.36 10.09 -2.79
CA ALA A 148 -21.00 9.54 -2.84
C ALA A 148 -20.96 8.02 -2.73
N GLU A 149 -21.83 7.40 -1.93
CA GLU A 149 -21.91 5.95 -1.79
C GLU A 149 -22.32 5.26 -3.11
N LYS A 150 -23.36 5.76 -3.78
CA LYS A 150 -23.79 5.22 -5.07
C LYS A 150 -22.70 5.36 -6.14
N LYS A 151 -21.96 6.48 -6.15
CA LYS A 151 -20.81 6.67 -7.04
C LYS A 151 -19.69 5.67 -6.76
N ARG A 152 -19.37 5.39 -5.48
CA ARG A 152 -18.40 4.34 -5.11
C ARG A 152 -18.83 2.95 -5.56
N ILE A 153 -20.12 2.61 -5.43
CA ILE A 153 -20.66 1.33 -5.91
C ILE A 153 -20.47 1.19 -7.42
N ILE A 154 -20.77 2.25 -8.19
CA ILE A 154 -20.59 2.28 -9.64
C ILE A 154 -19.12 2.07 -9.99
N GLU A 155 -18.22 2.87 -9.41
CA GLU A 155 -16.79 2.78 -9.70
C GLU A 155 -16.20 1.39 -9.39
N ARG A 156 -16.57 0.81 -8.24
CA ARG A 156 -16.11 -0.54 -7.88
C ARG A 156 -16.53 -1.60 -8.90
N ALA A 157 -17.73 -1.48 -9.44
CA ALA A 157 -18.20 -2.39 -10.48
C ALA A 157 -17.47 -2.15 -11.82
N LEU A 158 -17.21 -0.90 -12.19
CA LEU A 158 -16.50 -0.53 -13.42
C LEU A 158 -15.03 -0.96 -13.44
N MET A 159 -14.41 -1.18 -12.29
CA MET A 159 -13.06 -1.80 -12.23
C MET A 159 -13.01 -3.22 -12.82
N GLN A 160 -14.17 -3.88 -12.99
CA GLN A 160 -14.28 -5.22 -13.57
C GLN A 160 -14.50 -5.19 -15.09
N LEU A 161 -14.56 -4.01 -15.73
CA LEU A 161 -14.66 -3.91 -17.17
C LEU A 161 -13.40 -4.39 -17.87
N ASN A 162 -13.59 -5.08 -18.99
CA ASN A 162 -12.52 -5.44 -19.90
C ASN A 162 -12.22 -4.27 -20.83
N GLU A 163 -11.01 -4.24 -21.37
CA GLU A 163 -10.51 -3.21 -22.30
C GLU A 163 -11.45 -3.00 -23.51
N HIS A 164 -11.95 -4.10 -24.09
CA HIS A 164 -12.83 -4.09 -25.27
C HIS A 164 -14.31 -4.34 -24.89
N SER A 165 -14.76 -3.84 -23.73
CA SER A 165 -16.17 -3.96 -23.34
C SER A 165 -17.08 -3.18 -24.26
N ASP A 166 -18.25 -3.75 -24.58
CA ASP A 166 -19.30 -3.12 -25.39
C ASP A 166 -20.66 -3.19 -24.66
N PRO A 167 -21.25 -2.04 -24.25
CA PRO A 167 -20.71 -0.67 -24.40
C PRO A 167 -19.47 -0.41 -23.54
N GLY A 168 -18.72 0.64 -23.90
CA GLY A 168 -17.52 1.07 -23.19
C GLY A 168 -17.82 1.70 -21.82
N ARG A 169 -16.75 2.02 -21.09
CA ARG A 169 -16.82 2.52 -19.70
C ARG A 169 -17.70 3.74 -19.54
N ASP A 170 -17.56 4.76 -20.43
CA ASP A 170 -18.27 6.02 -20.31
C ASP A 170 -19.79 5.83 -20.44
N GLU A 171 -20.23 4.97 -21.35
CA GLU A 171 -21.64 4.65 -21.55
C GLU A 171 -22.23 3.90 -20.34
N ILE A 172 -21.51 2.90 -19.82
CA ILE A 172 -21.98 2.15 -18.64
C ILE A 172 -22.02 3.06 -17.42
N TYR A 173 -21.07 3.97 -17.27
CA TYR A 173 -21.06 4.94 -16.18
C TYR A 173 -22.27 5.87 -16.25
N ALA A 174 -22.61 6.39 -17.44
CA ALA A 174 -23.78 7.23 -17.63
C ALA A 174 -25.07 6.47 -17.28
N GLN A 175 -25.26 5.26 -17.82
CA GLN A 175 -26.43 4.41 -17.51
C GLN A 175 -26.54 4.09 -16.01
N ALA A 176 -25.42 3.83 -15.35
CA ALA A 176 -25.39 3.53 -13.94
C ALA A 176 -25.76 4.77 -13.08
N LEU A 177 -25.32 5.96 -13.47
CA LEU A 177 -25.69 7.20 -12.78
C LEU A 177 -27.16 7.56 -12.99
N GLU A 178 -27.71 7.36 -14.18
CA GLU A 178 -29.13 7.51 -14.47
C GLU A 178 -29.97 6.56 -13.60
N ALA A 179 -29.56 5.28 -13.50
CA ALA A 179 -30.20 4.31 -12.63
C ALA A 179 -30.09 4.64 -11.14
N ALA A 180 -29.01 5.30 -10.73
CA ALA A 180 -28.81 5.72 -9.35
C ALA A 180 -29.82 6.76 -8.87
N GLU A 181 -30.55 7.45 -9.74
CA GLU A 181 -31.59 8.39 -9.35
C GLU A 181 -32.74 7.70 -8.63
N THR A 182 -33.10 6.52 -9.03
CA THR A 182 -34.30 5.79 -8.57
C THR A 182 -34.01 4.55 -7.73
N MET A 183 -32.85 3.93 -7.92
CA MET A 183 -32.51 2.67 -7.27
C MET A 183 -31.88 2.88 -5.88
N SER A 184 -32.15 1.96 -4.95
CA SER A 184 -31.41 1.85 -3.70
C SER A 184 -29.93 1.43 -3.96
N ALA A 185 -29.06 1.59 -2.97
CA ALA A 185 -27.66 1.20 -3.10
C ALA A 185 -27.47 -0.29 -3.45
N GLU A 186 -28.30 -1.16 -2.87
CA GLU A 186 -28.23 -2.60 -3.12
C GLU A 186 -28.72 -2.98 -4.52
N GLU A 187 -29.85 -2.41 -4.95
CA GLU A 187 -30.38 -2.61 -6.30
C GLU A 187 -29.41 -2.10 -7.35
N LEU A 188 -28.85 -0.90 -7.14
CA LEU A 188 -27.85 -0.30 -8.01
C LEU A 188 -26.62 -1.20 -8.16
N ARG A 189 -26.11 -1.79 -7.06
CA ARG A 189 -24.99 -2.72 -7.11
C ARG A 189 -25.28 -3.92 -8.01
N LYS A 190 -26.45 -4.53 -7.87
CA LYS A 190 -26.88 -5.67 -8.70
C LYS A 190 -27.03 -5.25 -10.18
N HIS A 191 -27.62 -4.09 -10.41
CA HIS A 191 -27.86 -3.55 -11.75
C HIS A 191 -26.54 -3.28 -12.48
N VAL A 192 -25.63 -2.52 -11.87
CA VAL A 192 -24.33 -2.15 -12.50
C VAL A 192 -23.47 -3.39 -12.76
N ASN A 193 -23.41 -4.33 -11.81
CA ASN A 193 -22.73 -5.61 -12.02
C ASN A 193 -23.30 -6.37 -13.23
N THR A 194 -24.62 -6.27 -13.47
CA THR A 194 -25.25 -6.89 -14.63
C THR A 194 -24.87 -6.18 -15.93
N LEU A 195 -24.83 -4.84 -15.92
CA LEU A 195 -24.35 -4.05 -17.07
C LEU A 195 -22.91 -4.43 -17.43
N VAL A 196 -22.01 -4.43 -16.45
CA VAL A 196 -20.59 -4.80 -16.63
C VAL A 196 -20.45 -6.23 -17.19
N LYS A 197 -21.19 -7.20 -16.62
CA LYS A 197 -21.17 -8.57 -17.14
C LYS A 197 -21.65 -8.66 -18.60
N ARG A 198 -22.69 -7.91 -18.97
CA ARG A 198 -23.22 -7.88 -20.35
C ARG A 198 -22.19 -7.26 -21.29
N ALA A 199 -21.61 -6.13 -20.92
CA ALA A 199 -20.59 -5.45 -21.73
C ALA A 199 -19.36 -6.33 -21.96
N ASN A 200 -18.85 -6.96 -20.91
CA ASN A 200 -17.72 -7.90 -21.03
C ASN A 200 -18.06 -9.12 -21.91
N ARG A 201 -19.33 -9.57 -21.94
CA ARG A 201 -19.75 -10.68 -22.81
C ARG A 201 -19.83 -10.27 -24.28
N ARG A 202 -20.18 -9.01 -24.57
CA ARG A 202 -20.29 -8.47 -25.93
C ARG A 202 -18.94 -8.05 -26.47
N GLY A 203 -18.05 -7.62 -25.59
CA GLY A 203 -16.73 -7.10 -25.97
C GLY A 203 -15.97 -8.05 -26.90
N ARG A 204 -15.40 -7.48 -27.95
CA ARG A 204 -14.56 -8.13 -28.94
C ARG A 204 -13.36 -7.24 -29.21
N ASP A 205 -12.25 -7.84 -29.57
CA ASP A 205 -11.12 -7.12 -30.12
C ASP A 205 -11.40 -6.63 -31.54
N TYR A 206 -10.44 -5.99 -32.16
CA TYR A 206 -10.58 -5.45 -33.53
C TYR A 206 -10.76 -6.53 -34.60
N GLU A 207 -10.36 -7.78 -34.29
CA GLU A 207 -10.54 -8.94 -35.17
C GLU A 207 -11.87 -9.67 -34.92
N GLY A 208 -12.71 -9.15 -34.03
CA GLY A 208 -13.99 -9.76 -33.65
C GLY A 208 -13.89 -10.90 -32.65
N ASN A 209 -12.71 -11.14 -32.07
CA ASN A 209 -12.45 -12.19 -31.11
C ASN A 209 -12.64 -11.73 -29.67
N LYS A 210 -12.89 -12.67 -28.77
CA LYS A 210 -12.81 -12.40 -27.32
C LYS A 210 -11.35 -12.41 -26.87
N ASP A 211 -10.98 -11.47 -25.98
CA ASP A 211 -9.68 -11.54 -25.32
C ASP A 211 -9.56 -12.86 -24.50
N PRO A 212 -8.75 -13.82 -24.95
CA PRO A 212 -8.57 -15.10 -24.26
C PRO A 212 -7.86 -14.94 -22.91
N LEU A 213 -7.15 -13.82 -22.72
CA LEU A 213 -6.35 -13.53 -21.51
C LEU A 213 -7.08 -12.59 -20.53
N ALA A 214 -8.32 -12.21 -20.79
CA ALA A 214 -9.06 -11.26 -19.95
C ALA A 214 -9.12 -11.67 -18.46
N ALA A 215 -9.30 -12.96 -18.18
CA ALA A 215 -9.27 -13.47 -16.80
C ALA A 215 -7.84 -13.48 -16.24
N PHE A 216 -6.84 -13.82 -17.06
CA PHE A 216 -5.44 -13.84 -16.64
C PHE A 216 -4.92 -12.43 -16.29
N LYS A 217 -5.32 -11.41 -17.05
CA LYS A 217 -4.99 -9.99 -16.79
C LYS A 217 -5.55 -9.51 -15.44
N LYS A 218 -6.67 -10.06 -14.98
CA LYS A 218 -7.36 -9.69 -13.72
C LYS A 218 -6.91 -10.48 -12.49
N ARG A 219 -5.96 -11.43 -12.64
CA ARG A 219 -5.51 -12.21 -11.50
C ARG A 219 -4.97 -11.31 -10.38
N THR A 220 -5.43 -11.56 -9.18
CA THR A 220 -5.01 -10.79 -8.01
C THR A 220 -5.18 -11.59 -6.74
N MET A 221 -4.44 -11.25 -5.71
CA MET A 221 -4.58 -11.77 -4.36
C MET A 221 -4.54 -10.59 -3.39
N ILE A 222 -5.53 -10.52 -2.51
CA ILE A 222 -5.65 -9.48 -1.49
C ILE A 222 -5.98 -10.12 -0.16
N PHE A 223 -5.48 -9.52 0.92
CA PHE A 223 -5.85 -9.86 2.29
C PHE A 223 -6.69 -8.74 2.88
N GLY A 224 -7.72 -9.13 3.66
CA GLY A 224 -8.50 -8.19 4.45
C GLY A 224 -7.80 -7.80 5.74
N GLU A 225 -8.42 -6.88 6.45
CA GLU A 225 -7.98 -6.52 7.80
C GLU A 225 -8.19 -7.70 8.76
N GLU A 226 -7.45 -7.69 9.85
CA GLU A 226 -7.55 -8.66 10.92
C GLU A 226 -8.87 -8.46 11.69
N ASP A 227 -9.52 -9.56 12.03
CA ASP A 227 -10.75 -9.56 12.82
C ASP A 227 -10.45 -9.62 14.34
N SER A 228 -11.49 -9.65 15.19
CA SER A 228 -11.35 -9.66 16.64
C SER A 228 -10.68 -10.93 17.19
N ASP A 229 -10.60 -11.98 16.41
CA ASP A 229 -9.99 -13.26 16.80
C ASP A 229 -8.55 -13.40 16.25
N GLY A 230 -8.01 -12.35 15.64
CA GLY A 230 -6.68 -12.35 15.01
C GLY A 230 -6.67 -13.05 13.64
N GLY A 231 -7.83 -13.30 13.06
CA GLY A 231 -7.98 -13.90 11.73
C GLY A 231 -8.13 -12.86 10.63
N SER A 232 -7.72 -13.20 9.40
CA SER A 232 -7.98 -12.36 8.25
C SER A 232 -8.47 -13.17 7.05
N TRP A 233 -9.33 -12.54 6.23
CA TRP A 233 -9.81 -13.13 5.00
C TRP A 233 -8.87 -12.82 3.83
N GLY A 234 -8.50 -13.87 3.07
CA GLY A 234 -7.82 -13.74 1.80
C GLY A 234 -8.79 -13.94 0.63
N GLN A 235 -8.69 -13.12 -0.40
CA GLN A 235 -9.44 -13.26 -1.65
C GLN A 235 -8.49 -13.41 -2.82
N ILE A 236 -8.70 -14.42 -3.64
CA ILE A 236 -7.89 -14.69 -4.83
C ILE A 236 -8.80 -14.72 -6.05
N TYR A 237 -8.43 -13.96 -7.09
CA TYR A 237 -9.06 -14.05 -8.39
C TYR A 237 -8.17 -14.89 -9.33
N PHE A 238 -8.67 -16.03 -9.75
CA PHE A 238 -7.99 -16.97 -10.64
C PHE A 238 -8.50 -16.86 -12.08
N ASP A 239 -7.60 -16.99 -13.04
CA ASP A 239 -7.98 -17.53 -14.34
C ASP A 239 -8.22 -19.05 -14.25
N LYS A 240 -8.79 -19.64 -15.32
CA LYS A 240 -9.19 -21.06 -15.30
C LYS A 240 -8.01 -22.01 -15.10
N ALA A 241 -6.87 -21.75 -15.75
CA ALA A 241 -5.70 -22.63 -15.69
C ALA A 241 -5.05 -22.57 -14.30
N SER A 242 -4.84 -21.37 -13.78
CA SER A 242 -4.29 -21.16 -12.43
C SER A 242 -5.21 -21.76 -11.35
N ARG A 243 -6.53 -21.64 -11.50
CA ARG A 243 -7.48 -22.27 -10.57
C ARG A 243 -7.38 -23.79 -10.58
N ALA A 244 -7.32 -24.41 -11.77
CA ALA A 244 -7.20 -25.84 -11.89
C ALA A 244 -5.90 -26.36 -11.26
N ALA A 245 -4.76 -25.68 -11.50
CA ALA A 245 -3.49 -26.02 -10.88
C ALA A 245 -3.53 -25.89 -9.35
N PHE A 246 -4.14 -24.82 -8.85
CA PHE A 246 -4.27 -24.58 -7.41
C PHE A 246 -5.17 -25.63 -6.74
N GLU A 247 -6.35 -25.96 -7.34
CA GLU A 247 -7.21 -27.02 -6.83
C GLU A 247 -6.54 -28.37 -6.82
N ALA A 248 -5.76 -28.71 -7.88
CA ALA A 248 -4.99 -29.94 -7.94
C ALA A 248 -3.92 -30.02 -6.83
N ALA A 249 -3.20 -28.93 -6.58
CA ALA A 249 -2.21 -28.86 -5.51
C ALA A 249 -2.81 -29.06 -4.10
N LEU A 250 -4.04 -28.57 -3.89
CA LEU A 250 -4.75 -28.73 -2.61
C LEU A 250 -5.43 -30.10 -2.44
N ALA A 251 -5.67 -30.83 -3.52
CA ALA A 251 -6.41 -32.11 -3.49
C ALA A 251 -5.72 -33.16 -2.62
N ALA A 252 -4.39 -33.18 -2.54
CA ALA A 252 -3.66 -34.10 -1.69
C ALA A 252 -4.02 -33.99 -0.20
N GLY A 253 -4.38 -32.80 0.25
CA GLY A 253 -4.76 -32.53 1.64
C GLY A 253 -6.23 -32.73 1.96
N GLU A 254 -7.12 -33.06 1.00
CA GLU A 254 -8.57 -33.11 1.22
C GLU A 254 -9.04 -34.35 2.00
N SER A 255 -8.32 -35.44 1.92
CA SER A 255 -8.69 -36.68 2.60
C SER A 255 -8.58 -36.57 4.12
N PRO A 256 -9.51 -37.19 4.89
CA PRO A 256 -9.36 -37.27 6.34
C PRO A 256 -8.02 -37.91 6.73
N GLY A 257 -7.35 -37.30 7.71
CA GLY A 257 -6.01 -37.74 8.15
C GLY A 257 -4.83 -37.22 7.35
N ALA A 258 -5.04 -36.54 6.20
CA ALA A 258 -3.97 -35.91 5.43
C ALA A 258 -3.19 -34.90 6.29
N ASN A 259 -1.86 -34.89 6.18
CA ASN A 259 -0.94 -34.00 6.91
C ASN A 259 -1.03 -34.14 8.44
N LEU A 260 -1.52 -35.29 8.95
CA LEU A 260 -1.48 -35.65 10.36
C LEU A 260 -0.62 -36.89 10.61
N PRO A 261 -0.03 -37.04 11.81
CA PRO A 261 0.66 -38.26 12.20
C PRO A 261 -0.28 -39.48 12.12
N PRO A 262 0.23 -40.67 11.73
CA PRO A 262 -0.57 -41.87 11.66
C PRO A 262 -1.30 -42.15 12.98
N GLY A 263 -2.60 -42.50 12.91
CA GLY A 263 -3.42 -42.83 14.08
C GLY A 263 -4.04 -41.65 14.80
N THR A 264 -3.84 -40.44 14.31
CA THR A 264 -4.50 -39.22 14.84
C THR A 264 -5.92 -39.12 14.31
N GLU A 265 -6.91 -38.95 15.22
CA GLU A 265 -8.30 -38.65 14.85
C GLU A 265 -8.38 -37.28 14.18
N ASP A 266 -8.90 -37.22 12.96
CA ASP A 266 -9.03 -35.97 12.21
C ASP A 266 -10.40 -35.33 12.39
N LYS A 267 -10.48 -34.28 13.23
CA LYS A 267 -11.71 -33.50 13.48
C LYS A 267 -11.84 -32.26 12.59
N ARG A 268 -10.88 -32.03 11.68
CA ARG A 268 -10.88 -30.87 10.80
C ARG A 268 -11.94 -30.97 9.71
N THR A 269 -12.53 -29.85 9.37
CA THR A 269 -13.38 -29.72 8.18
C THR A 269 -12.55 -29.83 6.90
N ARG A 270 -13.18 -30.09 5.77
CA ARG A 270 -12.51 -30.10 4.46
C ARG A 270 -11.79 -28.77 4.19
N GLY A 271 -12.39 -27.63 4.59
CA GLY A 271 -11.78 -26.29 4.43
C GLY A 271 -10.48 -26.17 5.22
N GLN A 272 -10.48 -26.61 6.48
CA GLN A 272 -9.28 -26.62 7.32
C GLN A 272 -8.18 -27.51 6.76
N ARG A 273 -8.52 -28.69 6.27
CA ARG A 273 -7.54 -29.60 5.63
C ARG A 273 -6.90 -28.98 4.37
N ARG A 274 -7.72 -28.31 3.54
CA ARG A 274 -7.21 -27.59 2.36
C ARG A 274 -6.30 -26.43 2.76
N PHE A 275 -6.63 -25.71 3.83
CA PHE A 275 -5.79 -24.66 4.37
C PHE A 275 -4.44 -25.21 4.87
N ASP A 276 -4.45 -26.28 5.64
CA ASP A 276 -3.23 -26.93 6.13
C ASP A 276 -2.34 -27.41 4.97
N GLN A 277 -2.94 -27.97 3.90
CA GLN A 277 -2.19 -28.33 2.68
C GLN A 277 -1.56 -27.10 1.99
N LEU A 278 -2.26 -25.97 1.96
CA LEU A 278 -1.71 -24.73 1.44
C LEU A 278 -0.50 -24.28 2.28
N MET A 279 -0.61 -24.35 3.61
CA MET A 279 0.47 -23.97 4.52
C MET A 279 1.68 -24.92 4.41
N ASP A 280 1.45 -26.22 4.17
CA ASP A 280 2.53 -27.18 3.88
C ASP A 280 3.27 -26.80 2.59
N ILE A 281 2.57 -26.48 1.52
CA ILE A 281 3.16 -26.02 0.25
C ILE A 281 3.98 -24.73 0.46
N VAL A 282 3.44 -23.77 1.21
CA VAL A 282 4.15 -22.51 1.52
C VAL A 282 5.41 -22.78 2.35
N GLY A 283 5.32 -23.65 3.37
CA GLY A 283 6.45 -24.03 4.21
C GLY A 283 7.56 -24.72 3.41
N ASN A 284 7.21 -25.63 2.53
CA ASN A 284 8.16 -26.32 1.64
C ASN A 284 8.86 -25.33 0.68
N HIS A 285 8.14 -24.32 0.18
CA HIS A 285 8.74 -23.28 -0.64
C HIS A 285 9.70 -22.39 0.18
N ALA A 286 9.32 -21.98 1.37
CA ALA A 286 10.14 -21.14 2.25
C ALA A 286 11.47 -21.83 2.62
N ASN A 287 11.47 -23.16 2.79
CA ASN A 287 12.65 -23.97 3.06
C ASN A 287 13.49 -24.27 1.80
N SER A 288 13.06 -23.82 0.62
CA SER A 288 13.81 -24.07 -0.61
C SER A 288 15.07 -23.20 -0.69
N SER A 289 16.13 -23.72 -1.34
CA SER A 289 17.39 -22.99 -1.55
C SER A 289 17.25 -21.68 -2.32
N THR A 290 16.18 -21.54 -3.09
CA THR A 290 15.86 -20.32 -3.87
C THR A 290 15.33 -19.19 -2.98
N ALA A 291 14.49 -19.52 -2.00
CA ALA A 291 13.97 -18.53 -1.04
C ALA A 291 15.08 -18.08 -0.08
N ALA A 292 15.88 -19.00 0.43
CA ALA A 292 17.00 -18.72 1.34
C ALA A 292 18.05 -17.76 0.74
N ARG A 293 18.35 -17.89 -0.56
CA ARG A 293 19.35 -17.03 -1.23
C ARG A 293 18.93 -15.58 -1.36
N LYS A 294 17.63 -15.27 -1.36
CA LYS A 294 17.11 -13.91 -1.57
C LYS A 294 16.75 -13.19 -0.27
N GLY A 295 16.77 -13.88 0.87
CA GLY A 295 16.31 -13.33 2.16
C GLY A 295 14.85 -12.85 2.11
N ILE A 296 14.07 -13.29 1.12
CA ILE A 296 12.68 -12.95 0.88
C ILE A 296 11.85 -14.19 1.16
N GLY A 297 10.69 -14.04 1.78
CA GLY A 297 9.80 -15.15 2.12
C GLY A 297 10.03 -15.74 3.51
N THR A 298 10.78 -15.05 4.35
CA THR A 298 10.96 -15.42 5.77
C THR A 298 10.22 -14.41 6.64
N VAL A 299 9.48 -14.90 7.63
CA VAL A 299 8.89 -14.04 8.66
C VAL A 299 10.01 -13.63 9.63
N VAL A 300 10.20 -12.32 9.77
CA VAL A 300 11.17 -11.74 10.70
C VAL A 300 10.41 -11.02 11.79
N MET A 301 10.63 -11.42 13.02
CA MET A 301 10.09 -10.75 14.19
C MET A 301 11.20 -9.97 14.89
N THR A 302 10.90 -8.75 15.29
CA THR A 302 11.84 -7.87 16.00
C THR A 302 11.31 -7.53 17.38
N LEU A 303 12.14 -7.72 18.42
CA LEU A 303 11.78 -7.48 19.81
C LEU A 303 13.00 -7.06 20.63
N THR A 304 12.76 -6.45 21.77
CA THR A 304 13.80 -6.19 22.79
C THR A 304 13.84 -7.31 23.83
N LEU A 305 14.90 -7.37 24.61
CA LEU A 305 14.98 -8.33 25.72
C LEU A 305 13.88 -8.10 26.76
N GLU A 306 13.50 -6.85 27.01
CA GLU A 306 12.42 -6.52 27.91
C GLU A 306 11.05 -6.95 27.38
N ASP A 307 10.84 -6.82 26.06
CA ASP A 307 9.62 -7.36 25.44
C ASP A 307 9.51 -8.86 25.69
N LEU A 308 10.64 -9.59 25.57
CA LEU A 308 10.67 -11.03 25.82
C LEU A 308 10.45 -11.37 27.30
N MET A 309 11.07 -10.63 28.22
CA MET A 309 10.93 -10.86 29.67
C MET A 309 9.55 -10.49 30.20
N GLY A 310 8.87 -9.53 29.60
CA GLY A 310 7.53 -9.08 29.96
C GLY A 310 6.41 -9.80 29.21
N ALA A 311 6.75 -10.71 28.29
CA ALA A 311 5.77 -11.37 27.44
C ALA A 311 4.91 -12.38 28.19
N ASP A 312 3.64 -12.39 27.91
CA ASP A 312 2.70 -13.46 28.24
C ASP A 312 2.21 -14.17 26.96
N ALA A 313 1.25 -15.05 27.08
CA ALA A 313 0.72 -15.83 25.95
C ALA A 313 -0.02 -14.98 24.89
N TYR A 314 -0.43 -13.77 25.25
CA TYR A 314 -1.21 -12.85 24.41
C TYR A 314 -0.39 -11.65 23.93
N THR A 315 0.86 -11.54 24.35
CA THR A 315 1.73 -10.46 23.93
C THR A 315 2.06 -10.60 22.45
N GLU A 316 1.73 -9.57 21.68
CA GLU A 316 1.95 -9.51 20.24
C GLU A 316 3.28 -8.84 19.93
N PHE A 317 3.99 -9.43 18.98
CA PHE A 317 5.26 -8.93 18.45
C PHE A 317 5.11 -8.58 16.98
N ALA A 318 5.53 -7.39 16.63
CA ALA A 318 5.49 -6.94 15.24
C ALA A 318 6.45 -7.77 14.37
N THR A 319 6.01 -8.05 13.15
CA THR A 319 6.81 -8.75 12.14
C THR A 319 7.17 -7.84 10.97
N ASN A 320 7.95 -8.35 10.04
CA ASN A 320 8.22 -7.69 8.76
C ASN A 320 7.04 -7.79 7.77
N THR A 321 5.94 -8.42 8.18
CA THR A 321 4.67 -8.48 7.43
C THR A 321 3.67 -7.47 8.01
N SER A 322 2.47 -7.43 7.48
CA SER A 322 1.39 -6.60 8.03
C SER A 322 0.72 -7.17 9.29
N VAL A 323 1.17 -8.33 9.76
CA VAL A 323 0.57 -9.07 10.88
C VAL A 323 1.53 -9.12 12.06
N SER A 324 1.02 -8.90 13.29
CA SER A 324 1.73 -9.17 14.54
C SER A 324 1.50 -10.63 14.97
N LEU A 325 2.46 -11.22 15.65
CA LEU A 325 2.38 -12.62 16.08
C LEU A 325 2.56 -12.73 17.60
N THR A 326 1.77 -13.60 18.21
CA THR A 326 1.96 -14.03 19.60
C THR A 326 3.03 -15.12 19.71
N ALA A 327 3.51 -15.37 20.93
CA ALA A 327 4.42 -16.48 21.20
C ALA A 327 3.82 -17.84 20.76
N LEU A 328 2.51 -18.01 20.89
CA LEU A 328 1.81 -19.22 20.44
C LEU A 328 1.82 -19.37 18.91
N ASP A 329 1.62 -18.30 18.18
CA ASP A 329 1.65 -18.31 16.71
C ASP A 329 3.05 -18.69 16.20
N ILE A 330 4.09 -18.20 16.86
CA ILE A 330 5.48 -18.54 16.55
C ILE A 330 5.71 -20.07 16.70
N VAL A 331 5.24 -20.63 17.80
CA VAL A 331 5.35 -22.09 18.03
C VAL A 331 4.55 -22.88 16.99
N ARG A 332 3.35 -22.43 16.62
CA ARG A 332 2.50 -23.07 15.61
C ARG A 332 3.11 -23.02 14.20
N LEU A 333 3.79 -21.94 13.87
CA LEU A 333 4.52 -21.83 12.60
C LEU A 333 5.77 -22.69 12.54
N GLY A 334 6.17 -23.33 13.67
CA GLY A 334 7.38 -24.16 13.73
C GLY A 334 8.64 -23.33 13.46
N LEU A 335 8.64 -22.06 13.82
CA LEU A 335 9.76 -21.14 13.61
C LEU A 335 10.90 -21.48 14.58
N ALA A 336 11.60 -22.58 14.35
CA ALA A 336 12.95 -22.80 14.82
C ALA A 336 13.90 -22.03 13.89
N GLY A 337 13.94 -20.72 14.00
CA GLY A 337 14.75 -19.88 13.13
C GLY A 337 16.06 -19.46 13.77
N ASP A 338 16.98 -18.96 12.97
CA ASP A 338 18.20 -18.31 13.43
C ASP A 338 17.85 -17.08 14.26
N SER A 339 18.47 -16.95 15.43
CA SER A 339 18.35 -15.78 16.27
C SER A 339 19.52 -14.83 16.02
N PHE A 340 19.21 -13.56 15.75
CA PHE A 340 20.21 -12.51 15.60
C PHE A 340 20.17 -11.58 16.80
N ALA A 341 21.30 -11.37 17.46
CA ALA A 341 21.44 -10.37 18.49
C ALA A 341 22.01 -9.08 17.87
N LEU A 342 21.29 -7.98 18.01
CA LEU A 342 21.74 -6.66 17.59
C LEU A 342 22.41 -5.96 18.77
N GLN A 343 23.69 -5.65 18.63
CA GLN A 343 24.39 -4.83 19.60
C GLN A 343 24.17 -3.35 19.29
N LEU A 344 23.67 -2.62 20.26
CA LEU A 344 23.49 -1.18 20.22
C LEU A 344 24.57 -0.50 21.04
N ASP A 345 24.92 0.73 20.68
CA ASP A 345 25.76 1.57 21.52
C ASP A 345 25.09 1.81 22.88
N SER A 346 25.81 1.62 23.96
CA SER A 346 25.27 1.68 25.32
C SER A 346 24.87 3.10 25.76
N CYS A 347 25.40 4.12 25.10
CA CYS A 347 25.16 5.53 25.43
C CYS A 347 24.07 6.14 24.57
N THR A 348 24.01 5.79 23.29
CA THR A 348 23.07 6.36 22.33
C THR A 348 21.92 5.44 21.96
N GLY A 349 22.08 4.13 22.15
CA GLY A 349 21.13 3.11 21.69
C GLY A 349 21.13 2.91 20.17
N VAL A 350 22.12 3.46 19.46
CA VAL A 350 22.23 3.42 18.00
C VAL A 350 22.96 2.15 17.57
N PRO A 351 22.56 1.48 16.47
CA PRO A 351 23.27 0.32 15.95
C PRO A 351 24.67 0.70 15.48
N LEU A 352 25.65 -0.16 15.77
CA LEU A 352 27.01 0.01 15.27
C LEU A 352 27.08 -0.40 13.79
N SER A 353 27.86 0.33 13.01
CA SER A 353 27.93 0.19 11.55
C SER A 353 28.60 -1.11 11.08
N LEU A 354 28.12 -1.67 9.96
CA LEU A 354 28.63 -2.89 9.34
C LEU A 354 28.67 -2.77 7.80
N GLY A 355 29.84 -2.60 7.20
CA GLY A 355 30.11 -3.05 5.85
C GLY A 355 30.41 -2.04 4.74
N ARG A 356 31.04 -2.49 3.65
CA ARG A 356 31.49 -1.71 2.47
C ARG A 356 30.96 -2.22 1.12
N ALA A 357 29.89 -3.02 1.08
CA ALA A 357 29.32 -3.52 -0.16
C ALA A 357 28.38 -2.50 -0.82
N ARG A 358 28.20 -2.53 -2.15
CA ARG A 358 27.25 -1.64 -2.85
C ARG A 358 25.79 -1.88 -2.48
N LEU A 359 25.41 -3.13 -2.16
CA LEU A 359 24.05 -3.50 -1.75
C LEU A 359 24.03 -3.80 -0.27
N ALA A 360 22.99 -3.38 0.41
CA ALA A 360 22.76 -3.72 1.80
C ALA A 360 22.73 -5.25 1.99
N SER A 361 23.46 -5.75 2.99
CA SER A 361 23.44 -7.17 3.34
C SER A 361 22.10 -7.55 3.99
N VAL A 362 21.87 -8.86 4.12
CA VAL A 362 20.65 -9.38 4.82
C VAL A 362 20.65 -8.88 6.27
N GLU A 363 21.80 -8.93 6.94
CA GLU A 363 21.98 -8.49 8.33
C GLU A 363 21.69 -7.00 8.46
N GLN A 364 22.17 -6.16 7.55
CA GLN A 364 21.87 -4.73 7.55
C GLN A 364 20.36 -4.47 7.38
N LYS A 365 19.69 -5.24 6.51
CA LYS A 365 18.23 -5.13 6.36
C LYS A 365 17.49 -5.55 7.63
N LEU A 366 17.94 -6.59 8.34
CA LEU A 366 17.36 -7.01 9.62
C LEU A 366 17.49 -5.93 10.68
N VAL A 367 18.66 -5.29 10.76
CA VAL A 367 18.87 -4.15 11.66
C VAL A 367 17.93 -2.99 11.32
N LEU A 368 17.85 -2.62 10.03
CA LEU A 368 16.95 -1.55 9.58
C LEU A 368 15.49 -1.88 9.86
N LEU A 369 15.08 -3.15 9.72
CA LEU A 369 13.73 -3.60 10.09
C LEU A 369 13.46 -3.44 11.58
N ALA A 370 14.42 -3.78 12.44
CA ALA A 370 14.29 -3.56 13.88
C ALA A 370 14.17 -2.07 14.24
N MET A 371 14.78 -1.20 13.44
CA MET A 371 14.78 0.26 13.65
C MET A 371 13.55 0.97 13.07
N GLN A 372 12.91 0.42 12.03
CA GLN A 372 11.88 1.13 11.27
C GLN A 372 10.54 0.40 11.16
N GLN A 373 10.52 -0.93 10.96
CA GLN A 373 9.38 -1.81 10.71
C GLN A 373 8.57 -1.50 9.44
N VAL A 374 8.33 -0.23 9.13
CA VAL A 374 7.55 0.26 7.99
C VAL A 374 8.36 1.25 7.17
N CYS A 375 7.82 1.61 6.01
CA CYS A 375 8.40 2.65 5.14
C CYS A 375 8.61 3.96 5.90
N ALA A 376 9.78 4.60 5.71
CA ALA A 376 10.13 5.86 6.37
C ALA A 376 9.33 7.08 5.90
N TRP A 377 8.55 6.97 4.83
CA TRP A 377 7.67 8.03 4.38
C TRP A 377 6.54 8.25 5.38
N THR A 378 6.37 9.48 5.85
CA THR A 378 5.35 9.83 6.85
C THR A 378 3.96 9.41 6.41
N GLY A 379 3.26 8.64 7.26
CA GLY A 379 1.92 8.12 7.01
C GLY A 379 1.89 6.85 6.14
N CYS A 380 3.04 6.35 5.65
CA CYS A 380 3.09 5.08 4.93
C CYS A 380 3.20 3.89 5.90
N THR A 381 2.31 2.92 5.75
CA THR A 381 2.25 1.71 6.60
C THR A 381 2.71 0.44 5.87
N LYS A 382 3.38 0.59 4.71
CA LYS A 382 3.91 -0.56 3.97
C LYS A 382 4.88 -1.36 4.83
N PRO A 383 4.64 -2.69 5.00
CA PRO A 383 5.42 -3.53 5.90
C PRO A 383 6.80 -3.89 5.34
N GLY A 384 7.69 -4.36 6.19
CA GLY A 384 9.08 -4.67 5.89
C GLY A 384 9.33 -5.55 4.66
N VAL A 385 8.43 -6.50 4.34
CA VAL A 385 8.53 -7.36 3.16
C VAL A 385 8.41 -6.60 1.83
N GLU A 386 7.79 -5.42 1.85
CA GLU A 386 7.62 -4.56 0.68
C GLU A 386 8.70 -3.46 0.60
N LEU A 387 9.71 -3.47 1.48
CA LEU A 387 10.69 -2.40 1.58
C LEU A 387 12.03 -2.77 0.92
N GLU A 388 12.63 -1.75 0.35
CA GLU A 388 13.97 -1.78 -0.23
C GLU A 388 14.90 -0.89 0.60
N ALA A 389 16.15 -1.32 0.79
CA ALA A 389 17.16 -0.48 1.42
C ALA A 389 17.64 0.57 0.41
N HIS A 390 17.53 1.84 0.80
CA HIS A 390 17.86 2.99 -0.01
C HIS A 390 19.01 3.77 0.63
N HIS A 391 19.97 4.24 -0.19
CA HIS A 391 21.07 5.10 0.27
C HIS A 391 20.58 6.53 0.40
N ILE A 392 20.69 7.11 1.60
CA ILE A 392 20.36 8.52 1.87
C ILE A 392 21.28 9.46 1.08
N GLN A 393 22.58 9.22 1.12
CA GLN A 393 23.53 9.75 0.16
C GLN A 393 23.80 8.68 -0.90
N SER A 394 23.49 8.98 -2.14
CA SER A 394 23.63 8.03 -3.25
C SER A 394 25.05 7.41 -3.30
N TYR A 395 25.11 6.11 -3.54
CA TYR A 395 26.37 5.39 -3.74
C TYR A 395 27.21 5.99 -4.88
N LEU A 396 26.57 6.49 -5.92
CA LEU A 396 27.24 7.17 -7.04
C LEU A 396 27.92 8.49 -6.62
N HIS A 397 27.45 9.11 -5.54
CA HIS A 397 28.03 10.33 -4.95
C HIS A 397 28.89 10.03 -3.72
N GLY A 398 29.41 8.81 -3.60
CA GLY A 398 30.33 8.42 -2.53
C GLY A 398 29.65 8.02 -1.21
N GLY A 399 28.34 7.86 -1.19
CA GLY A 399 27.63 7.33 -0.01
C GLY A 399 28.01 5.88 0.26
N LEU A 400 28.41 5.60 1.50
CA LEU A 400 28.75 4.24 1.93
C LEU A 400 27.48 3.42 2.19
N THR A 401 27.61 2.10 2.10
CA THR A 401 26.52 1.17 2.47
C THR A 401 26.61 0.83 3.96
N ASP A 402 26.56 1.89 4.78
CA ASP A 402 26.54 1.81 6.23
C ASP A 402 25.13 2.05 6.75
N LEU A 403 24.80 1.49 7.92
CA LEU A 403 23.47 1.60 8.52
C LEU A 403 23.01 3.05 8.70
N GLU A 404 23.94 3.96 8.97
CA GLU A 404 23.68 5.40 9.10
C GLU A 404 23.20 6.02 7.78
N ASN A 405 23.73 5.52 6.65
CA ASN A 405 23.40 5.99 5.31
C ASN A 405 22.28 5.22 4.64
N LEU A 406 21.65 4.25 5.32
CA LEU A 406 20.58 3.43 4.77
C LEU A 406 19.24 3.73 5.45
N VAL A 407 18.18 3.71 4.65
CA VAL A 407 16.78 3.84 5.07
C VAL A 407 15.92 2.82 4.32
N LEU A 408 14.84 2.35 4.92
CA LEU A 408 13.90 1.46 4.26
C LEU A 408 12.74 2.25 3.65
N LEU A 409 12.55 2.08 2.35
CA LEU A 409 11.45 2.71 1.59
C LEU A 409 10.71 1.65 0.79
N CYS A 410 9.39 1.78 0.67
CA CYS A 410 8.66 0.99 -0.30
C CYS A 410 8.99 1.48 -1.72
N ARG A 411 8.79 0.63 -2.72
CA ARG A 411 9.15 0.93 -4.11
C ARG A 411 8.58 2.26 -4.61
N GLU A 412 7.37 2.60 -4.23
CA GLU A 412 6.72 3.87 -4.61
C GLU A 412 7.47 5.08 -4.03
N HIS A 413 7.78 5.07 -2.73
CA HIS A 413 8.47 6.17 -2.06
C HIS A 413 9.97 6.17 -2.33
N HIS A 414 10.56 5.04 -2.68
CA HIS A 414 11.92 4.97 -3.21
C HIS A 414 12.05 5.78 -4.51
N MET A 415 11.04 5.69 -5.41
CA MET A 415 11.03 6.49 -6.64
C MET A 415 10.74 7.99 -6.42
N CYS A 416 10.23 8.37 -5.25
CA CYS A 416 10.01 9.77 -4.88
C CYS A 416 11.26 10.45 -4.30
N ASN A 417 12.34 9.72 -4.05
CA ASN A 417 13.61 10.28 -3.59
C ASN A 417 14.42 10.89 -4.74
N ASN A 418 15.11 11.99 -4.47
CA ASN A 418 16.04 12.64 -5.38
C ASN A 418 17.47 12.47 -4.86
N ASP A 419 18.21 11.54 -5.44
CA ASP A 419 19.58 11.22 -5.07
C ASP A 419 20.55 12.39 -5.25
N ASN A 420 20.26 13.32 -6.16
CA ASN A 420 21.08 14.50 -6.42
C ASN A 420 20.80 15.66 -5.45
N ARG A 421 19.70 15.60 -4.72
CA ARG A 421 19.23 16.64 -3.78
C ARG A 421 19.07 18.04 -4.41
N ASP A 422 18.87 18.10 -5.73
CA ASP A 422 18.71 19.32 -6.52
C ASP A 422 17.23 19.72 -6.74
N GLY A 423 16.30 18.99 -6.14
CA GLY A 423 14.86 19.23 -6.28
C GLY A 423 14.29 18.88 -7.66
N ALA A 424 15.07 18.25 -8.54
CA ALA A 424 14.65 17.92 -9.88
C ALA A 424 13.39 17.04 -9.88
N GLY A 425 12.45 17.34 -10.76
CA GLY A 425 11.18 16.64 -10.86
C GLY A 425 10.24 16.85 -9.67
N GLY A 426 10.48 17.85 -8.81
CA GLY A 426 9.70 18.11 -7.60
C GLY A 426 9.90 17.05 -6.51
N LYS A 427 11.02 16.30 -6.57
CA LYS A 427 11.33 15.23 -5.63
C LYS A 427 12.25 15.73 -4.52
N GLY A 428 11.88 15.44 -3.28
CA GLY A 428 12.70 15.67 -2.10
C GLY A 428 13.74 14.60 -1.85
N HIS A 429 14.38 14.64 -0.70
CA HIS A 429 15.35 13.65 -0.26
C HIS A 429 15.15 13.32 1.23
N PHE A 430 15.75 12.22 1.67
CA PHE A 430 15.77 11.85 3.08
C PHE A 430 17.07 12.27 3.75
N GLU A 431 16.98 12.57 5.02
CA GLU A 431 18.12 12.70 5.93
C GLU A 431 17.87 11.86 7.19
N LYS A 432 18.95 11.42 7.81
CA LYS A 432 18.93 10.70 9.07
C LYS A 432 19.86 11.39 10.05
N ASP A 433 19.35 11.72 11.22
CA ASP A 433 20.17 12.23 12.31
C ASP A 433 21.02 11.07 12.88
N PRO A 434 22.35 11.15 12.83
CA PRO A 434 23.21 10.06 13.29
C PRO A 434 23.11 9.80 14.80
N SER A 435 22.70 10.78 15.58
CA SER A 435 22.58 10.66 17.03
C SER A 435 21.22 10.11 17.47
N THR A 436 20.13 10.48 16.77
CA THR A 436 18.75 10.08 17.11
C THR A 436 18.24 8.96 16.24
N TRP A 437 18.83 8.74 15.08
CA TRP A 437 18.32 7.87 14.03
C TRP A 437 16.94 8.28 13.49
N ASP A 438 16.51 9.49 13.84
CA ASP A 438 15.30 10.04 13.25
C ASP A 438 15.48 10.26 11.77
N VAL A 439 14.53 9.79 10.98
CA VAL A 439 14.50 9.98 9.54
C VAL A 439 13.56 11.11 9.21
N THR A 440 14.02 12.03 8.38
CA THR A 440 13.27 13.23 7.99
C THR A 440 13.26 13.33 6.47
N HIS A 441 12.10 13.61 5.89
CA HIS A 441 11.97 13.95 4.47
C HIS A 441 12.05 15.44 4.27
N HIS A 442 12.95 15.88 3.38
CA HIS A 442 13.14 17.26 2.96
C HIS A 442 12.45 17.45 1.60
N PRO A 443 11.39 18.26 1.49
CA PRO A 443 10.72 18.50 0.23
C PRO A 443 11.58 19.35 -0.72
N ALA A 444 11.32 19.23 -2.04
CA ALA A 444 12.10 19.90 -3.08
C ALA A 444 11.97 21.42 -3.09
N ASP A 445 10.85 21.93 -2.62
CA ASP A 445 10.48 23.37 -2.62
C ASP A 445 10.99 24.13 -1.39
N SER A 446 11.93 23.58 -0.65
CA SER A 446 12.44 24.14 0.61
C SER A 446 11.36 24.33 1.69
N GLY A 447 10.27 23.60 1.58
CA GLY A 447 9.27 23.48 2.64
C GLY A 447 9.87 22.90 3.93
N PRO A 448 9.14 22.96 5.05
CA PRO A 448 9.65 22.45 6.32
C PRO A 448 9.91 20.93 6.22
N PRO A 449 11.03 20.45 6.79
CA PRO A 449 11.32 19.03 6.86
C PRO A 449 10.21 18.27 7.59
N THR A 450 9.86 17.11 7.08
CA THR A 450 8.79 16.28 7.64
C THR A 450 9.40 15.03 8.30
N PRO A 451 9.40 14.91 9.63
CA PRO A 451 9.90 13.74 10.32
C PRO A 451 8.98 12.52 10.11
N THR A 452 9.53 11.33 10.21
CA THR A 452 8.74 10.08 10.16
C THR A 452 7.96 9.90 11.46
N THR A 453 6.64 10.15 11.41
CA THR A 453 5.74 10.09 12.58
C THR A 453 4.77 8.90 12.56
N THR A 454 4.93 7.98 11.62
CA THR A 454 4.09 6.76 11.54
C THR A 454 4.20 5.97 12.84
N ARG A 455 3.08 5.58 13.43
CA ARG A 455 3.05 4.92 14.74
C ARG A 455 3.93 3.67 14.80
N GLN A 456 3.85 2.78 13.81
CA GLN A 456 4.66 1.57 13.74
C GLN A 456 6.17 1.86 13.71
N TYR A 457 6.58 2.95 13.02
CA TYR A 457 7.95 3.41 13.05
C TYR A 457 8.37 3.82 14.45
N GLN A 458 7.58 4.67 15.09
CA GLN A 458 7.85 5.19 16.43
C GLN A 458 7.85 4.09 17.50
N GLU A 459 7.01 3.07 17.36
CA GLU A 459 6.90 1.95 18.28
C GLU A 459 7.87 0.80 17.96
N SER A 460 8.72 0.95 16.91
CA SER A 460 9.71 -0.08 16.59
C SER A 460 10.67 -0.34 17.77
N PRO A 461 11.17 -1.57 17.94
CA PRO A 461 12.07 -1.92 19.05
C PRO A 461 13.29 -1.00 19.12
N GLY A 462 13.89 -0.66 17.97
CA GLY A 462 15.03 0.25 17.91
C GLY A 462 14.70 1.65 18.39
N GLN A 463 13.62 2.27 17.87
CA GLN A 463 13.19 3.61 18.27
C GLN A 463 12.81 3.68 19.75
N ARG A 464 12.13 2.65 20.27
CA ARG A 464 11.84 2.56 21.71
C ARG A 464 13.12 2.48 22.54
N THR A 465 14.10 1.72 22.07
CA THR A 465 15.39 1.58 22.78
C THR A 465 16.16 2.90 22.79
N ILE A 466 16.28 3.60 21.67
CA ILE A 466 16.93 4.92 21.59
C ILE A 466 16.26 5.89 22.58
N ARG A 467 14.94 6.03 22.54
CA ARG A 467 14.20 6.92 23.44
C ARG A 467 14.44 6.60 24.91
N ARG A 468 14.50 5.29 25.27
CA ARG A 468 14.76 4.86 26.64
C ARG A 468 16.17 5.19 27.10
N VAL A 469 17.18 4.91 26.26
CA VAL A 469 18.58 5.20 26.56
C VAL A 469 18.78 6.69 26.76
N ARG A 470 18.23 7.53 25.88
CA ARG A 470 18.27 9.00 26.00
C ARG A 470 17.59 9.52 27.26
N LYS A 471 16.44 8.96 27.62
CA LYS A 471 15.77 9.31 28.88
C LYS A 471 16.65 8.99 30.10
N LYS A 472 17.43 7.91 30.03
CA LYS A 472 18.35 7.49 31.10
C LYS A 472 19.63 8.35 31.16
N TYR A 473 20.09 8.83 29.99
CA TYR A 473 21.33 9.59 29.83
C TYR A 473 21.10 10.91 29.09
N PRO A 474 20.40 11.89 29.68
CA PRO A 474 20.01 13.12 28.97
C PRO A 474 21.15 14.08 28.61
N ALA A 475 22.38 13.84 29.07
CA ALA A 475 23.53 14.73 28.87
C ALA A 475 24.34 14.45 27.58
N PHE A 476 23.90 13.55 26.70
CA PHE A 476 24.63 13.18 25.48
C PHE A 476 24.05 13.82 24.22
N ASP A 477 23.53 15.04 24.29
CA ASP A 477 23.11 15.80 23.10
C ASP A 477 24.29 16.39 22.30
N ASP A 478 25.51 16.36 22.84
CA ASP A 478 26.74 16.69 22.12
C ASP A 478 27.42 15.40 21.60
N PRO A 479 27.87 15.34 20.32
CA PRO A 479 28.58 14.19 19.79
C PRO A 479 29.87 13.99 20.61
N PRO A 480 30.13 12.77 21.12
CA PRO A 480 31.29 12.52 21.95
C PRO A 480 32.56 12.67 21.13
N ASN A 481 33.29 13.75 21.36
CA ASN A 481 34.65 13.93 20.88
C ASN A 481 35.66 13.21 21.82
N GLN A 482 35.25 12.08 22.39
CA GLN A 482 36.10 11.28 23.24
C GLN A 482 36.03 9.81 22.86
N THR A 483 37.13 9.29 22.36
CA THR A 483 37.41 7.85 22.29
C THR A 483 37.28 7.23 23.67
N ILE A 484 36.08 6.74 24.02
CA ILE A 484 35.89 5.88 25.20
C ILE A 484 36.41 4.51 24.79
N THR A 485 37.58 4.16 25.26
CA THR A 485 38.12 2.81 25.21
C THR A 485 37.49 2.00 26.33
N ASP A 486 36.22 1.62 26.19
CA ASP A 486 35.66 0.55 27.01
C ASP A 486 36.29 -0.78 26.57
N PRO A 487 36.78 -1.60 27.45
CA PRO A 487 37.26 -2.93 27.09
C PRO A 487 36.08 -3.72 26.48
N PRO A 488 36.32 -4.51 25.40
CA PRO A 488 35.27 -5.28 24.78
C PRO A 488 34.65 -6.23 25.83
N LEU A 489 33.30 -6.26 25.85
CA LEU A 489 32.49 -7.07 26.77
C LEU A 489 32.71 -8.59 26.58
N PHE A 490 33.38 -8.97 25.49
CA PHE A 490 33.83 -10.33 25.21
C PHE A 490 35.28 -10.28 24.76
N ASP A 491 36.17 -10.86 25.52
CA ASP A 491 37.52 -11.22 25.11
C ASP A 491 37.44 -12.34 24.06
N LEU A 492 37.31 -11.94 22.79
CA LEU A 492 37.54 -12.86 21.69
C LEU A 492 39.05 -13.07 21.63
N GLY A 493 39.56 -13.95 22.49
CA GLY A 493 40.94 -14.33 22.52
C GLY A 493 41.52 -14.45 21.13
N ASP A 494 42.61 -13.76 20.89
CA ASP A 494 43.36 -13.76 19.64
C ASP A 494 43.65 -15.21 19.24
N GLY A 495 42.87 -15.67 18.23
CA GLY A 495 42.96 -17.02 17.68
C GLY A 495 44.21 -17.22 16.80
N SER A 496 45.38 -16.82 17.27
CA SER A 496 46.65 -17.26 16.71
C SER A 496 46.83 -18.77 17.00
N ARG A 497 46.17 -19.60 16.21
CA ARG A 497 46.49 -21.01 16.13
C ARG A 497 47.93 -21.17 15.63
N ALA A 498 48.82 -21.42 16.57
CA ALA A 498 50.11 -22.03 16.26
C ALA A 498 49.88 -23.34 15.50
N SER A 499 50.38 -23.42 14.29
CA SER A 499 50.42 -24.64 13.51
C SER A 499 51.24 -25.69 14.24
N PRO A 500 50.76 -26.91 14.45
CA PRO A 500 51.62 -27.93 14.95
C PRO A 500 52.61 -28.35 13.85
N ASP A 501 53.85 -28.12 14.11
CA ASP A 501 55.03 -28.57 13.38
C ASP A 501 54.95 -30.08 13.16
N ARG A 502 54.82 -30.50 11.90
CA ARG A 502 54.98 -31.90 11.51
C ARG A 502 56.45 -32.13 11.20
N GLY A 503 57.19 -32.46 12.21
CA GLY A 503 58.57 -32.88 12.06
C GLY A 503 58.79 -34.26 12.62
N GLY A 504 59.08 -35.23 11.80
CA GLY A 504 60.06 -36.24 12.06
C GLY A 504 59.63 -37.67 12.43
N ASN A 505 59.58 -38.48 11.47
CA ASN A 505 60.33 -39.76 11.36
C ASN A 505 60.33 -40.87 12.45
N ILE A 506 60.10 -42.08 11.91
CA ILE A 506 60.74 -43.38 12.16
C ILE A 506 60.12 -44.30 13.25
N ALA A 507 59.52 -45.31 12.85
CA ALA A 507 59.83 -46.76 12.78
C ALA A 507 58.52 -47.56 12.58
#